data_c39c60e75101f6825791b3dd1f2a12aa
#
_entry.id   c39c60e75101f6825791b3dd1f2a12aa
#
_cell.length_a   1.000
_cell.length_b   1.000
_cell.length_c   1.000
_cell.angle_alpha   90.00
_cell.angle_beta   90.00
_cell.angle_gamma   90.00
#
_symmetry.space_group_name_H-M   'P 1'
#
loop_
_entity.id
_entity.type
_entity.pdbx_description
1 polymer ?
#
loop_
_entity_poly.entity_id
_entity_poly.type
_entity_poly.pdbx_seq_one_letter_code
_entity_poly.pdbx_strand_id
1 'polypeptide(L)'
;MTRDRTPLLGGEWVIEDIAGAGVIDRTHAFLRFMPDGRLVGSATCNNLRGRHESVARTLRLTLTATSRKQCAPALMHQEGRLLKLLPRVTHYRIDDTGALRLRTAAGEVATARR
;
A
#
# COMPACT_ATOMS: atom_id res chain seq x y z
N MET A 1 -7.15 21.24 -12.12
CA MET A 1 -6.79 20.61 -12.05
C MET A 1 -6.32 19.90 -11.14
N THR A 2 -6.84 19.16 -10.52
CA THR A 2 -6.15 18.59 -9.50
C THR A 2 -5.09 17.68 -9.91
N ARG A 3 -4.04 17.71 -9.18
CA ARG A 3 -2.90 16.88 -9.48
C ARG A 3 -2.48 16.13 -8.27
N ASP A 4 -3.35 16.07 -7.29
CA ASP A 4 -2.97 15.52 -5.99
C ASP A 4 -2.57 14.04 -6.07
N ARG A 5 -3.15 13.29 -7.00
CA ARG A 5 -2.83 11.88 -7.14
C ARG A 5 -1.66 11.63 -8.07
N THR A 6 -1.21 12.64 -8.80
CA THR A 6 -0.18 12.46 -9.80
C THR A 6 1.08 11.79 -9.29
N PRO A 7 1.59 12.16 -8.09
CA PRO A 7 2.81 11.51 -7.59
C PRO A 7 2.65 10.02 -7.32
N LEU A 8 1.44 9.56 -7.09
CA LEU A 8 1.19 8.16 -6.78
C LEU A 8 1.05 7.30 -8.03
N LEU A 9 0.72 7.90 -9.16
CA LEU A 9 0.45 7.16 -10.39
C LEU A 9 1.73 6.66 -11.03
N GLY A 10 1.61 5.58 -11.80
CA GLY A 10 2.71 5.05 -12.60
C GLY A 10 3.57 4.07 -11.84
N GLY A 11 3.74 2.87 -12.40
CA GLY A 11 4.58 1.85 -11.84
C GLY A 11 4.05 1.19 -10.59
N GLU A 12 4.83 0.28 -10.10
CA GLU A 12 4.51 -0.45 -8.86
C GLU A 12 5.24 0.19 -7.69
N TRP A 13 4.52 0.39 -6.61
CA TRP A 13 5.13 0.75 -5.34
C TRP A 13 5.35 -0.55 -4.56
N VAL A 14 6.60 -0.99 -4.48
CA VAL A 14 6.95 -2.24 -3.80
C VAL A 14 7.08 -1.97 -2.31
N ILE A 15 6.34 -2.70 -1.50
CA ILE A 15 6.34 -2.53 -0.04
C ILE A 15 7.67 -3.05 0.52
N GLU A 16 8.33 -2.26 1.35
CA GLU A 16 9.58 -2.64 1.99
C GLU A 16 9.43 -2.81 3.50
N ASP A 17 8.49 -2.12 4.10
CA ASP A 17 8.33 -2.11 5.55
C ASP A 17 6.88 -1.88 5.90
N ILE A 18 6.40 -2.60 6.91
CA ILE A 18 5.02 -2.50 7.38
C ILE A 18 5.08 -2.23 8.88
N ALA A 19 4.77 -0.98 9.27
CA ALA A 19 4.72 -0.56 10.66
C ALA A 19 6.01 -0.88 11.43
N GLY A 20 7.15 -0.66 10.79
CA GLY A 20 8.46 -0.85 11.41
C GLY A 20 9.07 -2.23 11.23
N ALA A 21 8.36 -3.16 10.61
CA ALA A 21 8.90 -4.48 10.33
C ALA A 21 9.17 -4.62 8.85
N GLY A 22 10.40 -4.93 8.48
CA GLY A 22 10.76 -5.16 7.09
C GLY A 22 10.02 -6.37 6.53
N VAL A 23 9.77 -6.34 5.22
CA VAL A 23 9.10 -7.47 4.58
C VAL A 23 10.06 -8.65 4.47
N ILE A 24 9.49 -9.85 4.42
CA ILE A 24 10.24 -11.09 4.31
C ILE A 24 10.94 -11.13 2.94
N ASP A 25 12.20 -11.57 2.91
CA ASP A 25 12.95 -11.69 1.68
C ASP A 25 12.24 -12.58 0.67
N ARG A 26 12.35 -12.19 -0.60
CA ARG A 26 11.77 -12.93 -1.73
C ARG A 26 10.24 -12.89 -1.75
N THR A 27 9.63 -12.03 -0.95
CA THR A 27 8.19 -11.78 -1.10
C THR A 27 8.00 -10.52 -1.92
N HIS A 28 6.84 -10.41 -2.56
CA HIS A 28 6.56 -9.26 -3.39
C HIS A 28 5.18 -8.72 -3.05
N ALA A 29 5.15 -7.71 -2.21
CA ALA A 29 3.93 -6.96 -1.93
C ALA A 29 4.05 -5.62 -2.64
N PHE A 30 3.03 -5.22 -3.38
CA PHE A 30 3.08 -3.98 -4.11
C PHE A 30 1.70 -3.36 -4.28
N LEU A 31 1.69 -2.06 -4.58
CA LEU A 31 0.48 -1.31 -4.88
C LEU A 31 0.66 -0.56 -6.19
N ARG A 32 -0.40 -0.48 -6.99
CA ARG A 32 -0.46 0.36 -8.16
C ARG A 32 -1.69 1.25 -8.07
N PHE A 33 -1.46 2.54 -8.17
CA PHE A 33 -2.54 3.54 -8.13
C PHE A 33 -2.89 3.88 -9.58
N MET A 34 -4.07 3.49 -9.99
CA MET A 34 -4.51 3.67 -11.38
C MET A 34 -5.15 5.04 -11.56
N PRO A 35 -5.03 5.63 -12.78
CA PRO A 35 -5.57 6.97 -13.00
C PRO A 35 -7.06 7.12 -12.79
N ASP A 36 -7.81 6.03 -12.92
CA ASP A 36 -9.27 6.06 -12.78
C ASP A 36 -9.74 5.87 -11.33
N GLY A 37 -8.80 5.88 -10.37
CA GLY A 37 -9.13 5.74 -8.96
C GLY A 37 -9.09 4.30 -8.47
N ARG A 38 -8.76 3.33 -9.31
CA ARG A 38 -8.62 1.95 -8.87
C ARG A 38 -7.28 1.74 -8.18
N LEU A 39 -7.27 0.87 -7.20
CA LEU A 39 -6.07 0.40 -6.55
C LEU A 39 -5.96 -1.09 -6.82
N VAL A 40 -4.81 -1.53 -7.30
CA VAL A 40 -4.56 -2.96 -7.50
C VAL A 40 -3.19 -3.30 -6.93
N GLY A 41 -3.01 -4.54 -6.54
CA GLY A 41 -1.72 -4.94 -6.02
C GLY A 41 -1.70 -6.36 -5.50
N SER A 42 -0.64 -6.63 -4.77
CA SER A 42 -0.45 -7.92 -4.09
C SER A 42 -0.14 -7.63 -2.63
N ALA A 43 -0.79 -8.37 -1.75
CA ALA A 43 -0.58 -8.19 -0.32
C ALA A 43 0.51 -9.13 0.24
N THR A 44 1.12 -9.92 -0.57
CA THR A 44 2.20 -10.88 -0.36
C THR A 44 1.84 -12.21 -1.02
N CYS A 45 0.77 -12.84 -0.60
CA CYS A 45 0.25 -14.09 -1.14
C CYS A 45 -0.93 -13.84 -2.06
N ASN A 46 -1.81 -12.94 -1.65
CA ASN A 46 -3.07 -12.70 -2.35
C ASN A 46 -3.07 -11.37 -3.06
N ASN A 47 -3.76 -11.32 -4.19
CA ASN A 47 -3.99 -10.07 -4.91
C ASN A 47 -5.04 -9.26 -4.18
N LEU A 48 -4.92 -7.94 -4.26
CA LEU A 48 -5.91 -7.03 -3.69
C LEU A 48 -6.42 -6.07 -4.76
N ARG A 49 -7.62 -5.60 -4.55
CA ARG A 49 -8.25 -4.57 -5.37
C ARG A 49 -8.98 -3.60 -4.45
N GLY A 50 -9.06 -2.37 -4.91
CA GLY A 50 -9.78 -1.36 -4.17
C GLY A 50 -9.80 -0.06 -4.91
N ARG A 51 -9.92 1.01 -4.13
CA ARG A 51 -9.97 2.36 -4.67
C ARG A 51 -9.07 3.26 -3.84
N HIS A 52 -8.61 4.32 -4.47
CA HIS A 52 -7.84 5.35 -3.79
C HIS A 52 -8.43 6.71 -4.09
N GLU A 53 -8.41 7.58 -3.08
CA GLU A 53 -8.82 8.97 -3.19
C GLU A 53 -7.81 9.81 -2.44
N SER A 54 -7.38 10.91 -3.03
CA SER A 54 -6.46 11.80 -2.35
C SER A 54 -6.82 13.26 -2.61
N VAL A 55 -6.61 14.08 -1.58
CA VAL A 55 -6.71 15.52 -1.68
C VAL A 55 -5.50 16.06 -0.92
N ALA A 56 -4.64 16.81 -1.63
CA ALA A 56 -3.36 17.24 -1.08
C ALA A 56 -2.61 16.03 -0.56
N ARG A 57 -2.29 15.95 0.71
CA ARG A 57 -1.56 14.84 1.28
C ARG A 57 -2.43 13.83 2.01
N THR A 58 -3.72 14.05 2.03
CA THR A 58 -4.61 13.04 2.59
C THR A 58 -4.83 11.93 1.57
N LEU A 59 -5.00 10.73 2.06
CA LEU A 59 -5.18 9.57 1.20
C LEU A 59 -6.11 8.59 1.90
N ARG A 60 -7.12 8.16 1.17
CA ARG A 60 -8.02 7.12 1.65
C ARG A 60 -7.90 5.92 0.72
N LEU A 61 -7.68 4.76 1.31
CA LEU A 61 -7.63 3.50 0.59
C LEU A 61 -8.80 2.64 1.04
N THR A 62 -9.55 2.12 0.08
CA THR A 62 -10.66 1.23 0.37
C THR A 62 -10.40 -0.08 -0.34
N LEU A 63 -10.30 -1.17 0.42
CA LEU A 63 -10.09 -2.48 -0.17
C LEU A 63 -11.46 -3.12 -0.45
N THR A 64 -11.65 -3.58 -1.67
CA THR A 64 -12.93 -4.13 -2.09
C THR A 64 -12.90 -5.63 -2.31
N ALA A 65 -11.73 -6.21 -2.57
CA ALA A 65 -11.60 -7.65 -2.79
C ALA A 65 -10.17 -8.10 -2.60
N THR A 66 -10.02 -9.33 -2.14
CA THR A 66 -8.73 -10.03 -2.11
C THR A 66 -8.96 -11.46 -2.55
N SER A 67 -7.96 -12.07 -3.21
CA SER A 67 -8.02 -13.49 -3.46
C SER A 67 -7.80 -14.24 -2.14
N ARG A 68 -7.98 -15.57 -2.14
CA ARG A 68 -7.98 -16.34 -0.90
C ARG A 68 -7.07 -17.57 -0.98
N LYS A 69 -5.87 -17.35 -1.48
CA LYS A 69 -4.87 -18.40 -1.46
C LYS A 69 -4.31 -18.55 -0.06
N GLN A 70 -3.85 -19.76 0.25
CA GLN A 70 -3.15 -20.02 1.50
C GLN A 70 -1.68 -20.21 1.20
N CYS A 71 -0.85 -19.45 1.87
CA CYS A 71 0.60 -19.57 1.80
C CYS A 71 1.13 -19.95 3.18
N ALA A 72 2.44 -20.04 3.32
CA ALA A 72 3.05 -20.37 4.60
C ALA A 72 2.61 -19.38 5.69
N PRO A 73 2.51 -19.82 6.95
CA PRO A 73 2.04 -18.95 8.04
C PRO A 73 2.73 -17.61 8.15
N ALA A 74 4.06 -17.56 7.96
CA ALA A 74 4.79 -16.30 8.05
C ALA A 74 4.35 -15.31 6.97
N LEU A 75 4.06 -15.80 5.77
CA LEU A 75 3.60 -14.96 4.67
C LEU A 75 2.17 -14.48 4.91
N MET A 76 1.33 -15.34 5.46
CA MET A 76 -0.04 -14.94 5.79
C MET A 76 -0.04 -13.91 6.91
N HIS A 77 0.87 -14.02 7.85
CA HIS A 77 1.00 -13.05 8.93
C HIS A 77 1.40 -11.67 8.38
N GLN A 78 2.40 -11.63 7.49
CA GLN A 78 2.81 -10.39 6.84
C GLN A 78 1.66 -9.78 6.05
N GLU A 79 0.99 -10.60 5.25
CA GLU A 79 -0.14 -10.16 4.45
C GLU A 79 -1.25 -9.56 5.31
N GLY A 80 -1.57 -10.24 6.42
CA GLY A 80 -2.60 -9.75 7.33
C GLY A 80 -2.26 -8.39 7.92
N ARG A 81 -0.98 -8.17 8.23
CA ARG A 81 -0.54 -6.88 8.76
C ARG A 81 -0.71 -5.77 7.72
N LEU A 82 -0.38 -6.04 6.47
CA LEU A 82 -0.53 -5.06 5.40
C LEU A 82 -2.02 -4.78 5.12
N LEU A 83 -2.82 -5.82 4.99
CA LEU A 83 -4.26 -5.66 4.72
C LEU A 83 -4.97 -4.91 5.85
N LYS A 84 -4.49 -5.04 7.07
CA LYS A 84 -5.07 -4.34 8.21
C LYS A 84 -4.66 -2.87 8.22
N LEU A 85 -3.44 -2.57 7.79
CA LEU A 85 -2.93 -1.21 7.80
C LEU A 85 -3.53 -0.35 6.69
N LEU A 86 -3.63 -0.89 5.49
CA LEU A 86 -4.01 -0.10 4.31
C LEU A 86 -5.33 0.67 4.48
N PRO A 87 -6.42 0.08 4.97
CA PRO A 87 -7.66 0.85 5.11
C PRO A 87 -7.61 1.94 6.17
N ARG A 88 -6.59 1.91 7.02
CA ARG A 88 -6.44 2.91 8.08
C ARG A 88 -5.54 4.07 7.68
N VAL A 89 -4.97 4.04 6.48
CA VAL A 89 -4.11 5.11 5.98
C VAL A 89 -4.94 6.39 5.85
N THR A 90 -4.38 7.50 6.36
CA THR A 90 -5.01 8.81 6.27
C THR A 90 -4.17 9.82 5.50
N HIS A 91 -2.87 9.61 5.44
CA HIS A 91 -1.95 10.55 4.80
C HIS A 91 -0.86 9.80 4.07
N TYR A 92 -0.24 10.45 3.11
CA TYR A 92 0.95 9.92 2.46
C TYR A 92 1.97 11.03 2.24
N ARG A 93 3.20 10.60 2.05
CA ARG A 93 4.30 11.49 1.71
C ARG A 93 5.31 10.71 0.88
N ILE A 94 5.90 11.37 -0.10
CA ILE A 94 7.06 10.83 -0.81
C ILE A 94 8.25 11.60 -0.29
N ASP A 95 9.19 10.90 0.34
CA ASP A 95 10.31 11.57 1.01
C ASP A 95 11.44 11.88 0.04
N ASP A 96 12.52 12.45 0.55
CA ASP A 96 13.66 12.90 -0.27
C ASP A 96 14.34 11.77 -1.01
N THR A 97 14.18 10.54 -0.55
CA THR A 97 14.77 9.37 -1.20
C THR A 97 13.86 8.76 -2.25
N GLY A 98 12.66 9.32 -2.41
CA GLY A 98 11.67 8.77 -3.33
C GLY A 98 10.79 7.69 -2.72
N ALA A 99 10.92 7.43 -1.42
CA ALA A 99 10.11 6.43 -0.76
C ALA A 99 8.70 6.97 -0.47
N LEU A 100 7.70 6.15 -0.76
CA LEU A 100 6.33 6.46 -0.40
C LEU A 100 6.09 6.00 1.04
N ARG A 101 5.57 6.90 1.86
CA ARG A 101 5.22 6.60 3.24
C ARG A 101 3.73 6.75 3.41
N LEU A 102 3.07 5.64 3.73
CA LEU A 102 1.63 5.58 3.98
C LEU A 102 1.43 5.58 5.49
N ARG A 103 0.70 6.57 5.98
CA ARG A 103 0.62 6.80 7.43
C ARG A 103 -0.81 6.72 7.92
N THR A 104 -0.99 6.04 9.04
CA THR A 104 -2.28 5.95 9.73
C THR A 104 -2.39 7.04 10.79
N ALA A 105 -3.62 7.28 11.28
CA ALA A 105 -3.85 8.24 12.35
C ALA A 105 -3.11 7.84 13.64
N ALA A 106 -2.86 6.55 13.83
CA ALA A 106 -2.12 6.07 14.99
C ALA A 106 -0.60 6.25 14.84
N GLY A 107 -0.14 6.71 13.68
CA GLY A 107 1.29 6.94 13.45
C GLY A 107 2.03 5.76 12.87
N GLU A 108 1.35 4.67 12.56
CA GLU A 108 1.99 3.55 11.86
C GLU A 108 2.28 3.95 10.42
N VAL A 109 3.37 3.44 9.87
CA VAL A 109 3.80 3.80 8.51
C VAL A 109 4.16 2.55 7.74
N ALA A 110 3.66 2.45 6.52
CA ALA A 110 4.14 1.47 5.55
C ALA A 110 5.01 2.21 4.54
N THR A 111 6.14 1.64 4.19
CA THR A 111 7.09 2.27 3.27
C THR A 111 7.18 1.45 1.99
N ALA A 112 7.21 2.14 0.86
CA ALA A 112 7.27 1.51 -0.45
C ALA A 112 8.20 2.28 -1.37
N ARG A 113 8.71 1.62 -2.40
CA ARG A 113 9.56 2.25 -3.42
C ARG A 113 9.16 1.77 -4.81
N ARG A 114 9.36 2.64 -5.76
CA ARG A 114 9.20 2.30 -7.18
C ARG A 114 10.50 1.81 -7.76
#